data_59924ed9cc2a7c16a59a203c4e173178
#
_entry.id   59924ed9cc2a7c16a59a203c4e173178
#
_cell.length_a   1.000
_cell.length_b   1.000
_cell.length_c   1.000
_cell.angle_alpha   90.00
_cell.angle_beta   90.00
_cell.angle_gamma   90.00
#
_symmetry.space_group_name_H-M   'P 1'
#
loop_
_entity.id
_entity.type
_entity.pdbx_description
1 polymer ?
#
loop_
_entity_poly.entity_id
_entity_poly.type
_entity_poly.pdbx_seq_one_letter_code
_entity_poly.pdbx_strand_id
1 'polypeptide(L)'
;MDRELEGKRALVTGSGSGLGEAIAKRLAREGARLIVHGRNVERAERVAAEIRSDGGEAYVAIGDLMDDDQAAAVADAAEAALGGIDILVNNAGGQSSGGGQATFFESTPAEWLAAYNGNVVGAIRMIQRFAPGMKAAGWGRIIQIGSLVSHRPNLVIPDYAAAKAALNNMTVGLSLTLAGTGVTVNSISPGVILTAGVEGWFRKLSEQFGWGTDWPEIEKRAIAALAPNHIGRAGRPEDVAHAVMYLASPAGGFVTGTDMLVSGGPA
;
A
#
# COMPACT_ATOMS: atom_id res chain seq x y z
N MET A 1 12.00 23.47 8.56
CA MET A 1 12.25 22.52 7.45
C MET A 1 11.14 22.75 6.44
N ASP A 2 11.50 22.98 5.19
CA ASP A 2 10.50 23.13 4.14
C ASP A 2 9.81 21.78 3.96
N ARG A 3 8.47 21.79 4.03
CA ARG A 3 7.65 20.60 3.84
C ARG A 3 7.60 20.27 2.34
N GLU A 4 8.13 19.13 1.95
CA GLU A 4 8.29 18.77 0.52
C GLU A 4 6.97 18.55 -0.24
N LEU A 5 5.86 18.33 0.47
CA LEU A 5 4.54 18.07 -0.09
C LEU A 5 3.49 19.13 0.28
N GLU A 6 3.92 20.33 0.67
CA GLU A 6 3.01 21.40 1.09
C GLU A 6 1.92 21.63 0.05
N GLY A 7 0.65 21.53 0.48
CA GLY A 7 -0.54 21.72 -0.35
C GLY A 7 -0.83 20.61 -1.37
N LYS A 8 0.00 19.56 -1.49
CA LYS A 8 -0.29 18.41 -2.37
C LYS A 8 -1.45 17.59 -1.84
N ARG A 9 -2.32 17.15 -2.73
CA ARG A 9 -3.54 16.39 -2.43
C ARG A 9 -3.24 14.91 -2.59
N ALA A 10 -3.35 14.15 -1.51
CA ALA A 10 -2.98 12.74 -1.50
C ALA A 10 -4.15 11.84 -1.10
N LEU A 11 -4.35 10.76 -1.85
CA LEU A 11 -5.22 9.64 -1.48
C LEU A 11 -4.34 8.42 -1.18
N VAL A 12 -4.48 7.87 0.01
CA VAL A 12 -3.87 6.59 0.39
C VAL A 12 -4.99 5.57 0.60
N THR A 13 -5.12 4.62 -0.31
CA THR A 13 -6.16 3.59 -0.19
C THR A 13 -5.80 2.58 0.91
N GLY A 14 -6.81 2.12 1.69
CA GLY A 14 -6.58 1.21 2.80
C GLY A 14 -5.77 1.80 3.95
N SER A 15 -5.92 3.11 4.22
CA SER A 15 -5.12 3.84 5.21
C SER A 15 -5.74 3.94 6.60
N GLY A 16 -6.83 3.23 6.88
CA GLY A 16 -7.43 3.18 8.23
C GLY A 16 -6.63 2.36 9.25
N SER A 17 -5.56 1.69 8.86
CA SER A 17 -4.69 0.91 9.76
C SER A 17 -3.37 0.52 9.10
N GLY A 18 -2.43 0.05 9.94
CA GLY A 18 -1.21 -0.65 9.51
C GLY A 18 -0.32 0.16 8.57
N LEU A 19 0.08 -0.44 7.44
CA LEU A 19 1.00 0.19 6.49
C LEU A 19 0.40 1.47 5.88
N GLY A 20 -0.86 1.41 5.44
CA GLY A 20 -1.52 2.58 4.85
C GLY A 20 -1.66 3.75 5.82
N GLU A 21 -1.92 3.47 7.11
CA GLU A 21 -1.94 4.49 8.17
C GLU A 21 -0.57 5.18 8.32
N ALA A 22 0.51 4.40 8.39
CA ALA A 22 1.86 4.95 8.49
C ALA A 22 2.22 5.81 7.27
N ILE A 23 1.84 5.38 6.08
CA ILE A 23 2.03 6.14 4.84
C ILE A 23 1.25 7.46 4.89
N ALA A 24 -0.05 7.42 5.23
CA ALA A 24 -0.88 8.62 5.29
C ALA A 24 -0.34 9.64 6.29
N LYS A 25 0.03 9.19 7.50
CA LYS A 25 0.63 10.05 8.53
C LYS A 25 1.98 10.63 8.07
N ARG A 26 2.81 9.84 7.39
CA ARG A 26 4.10 10.33 6.87
C ARG A 26 3.91 11.44 5.83
N LEU A 27 3.01 11.26 4.86
CA LEU A 27 2.73 12.27 3.85
C LEU A 27 2.11 13.55 4.46
N ALA A 28 1.23 13.40 5.47
CA ALA A 28 0.64 14.53 6.18
C ALA A 28 1.69 15.39 6.90
N ARG A 29 2.68 14.76 7.54
CA ARG A 29 3.78 15.47 8.20
C ARG A 29 4.62 16.33 7.26
N GLU A 30 4.66 15.96 5.98
CA GLU A 30 5.32 16.72 4.92
C GLU A 30 4.38 17.74 4.23
N GLY A 31 3.21 17.98 4.79
CA GLY A 31 2.29 19.03 4.35
C GLY A 31 1.27 18.60 3.31
N ALA A 32 1.16 17.31 2.98
CA ALA A 32 0.11 16.83 2.11
C ALA A 32 -1.27 16.90 2.79
N ARG A 33 -2.30 17.25 2.02
CA ARG A 33 -3.72 17.18 2.39
C ARG A 33 -4.22 15.77 2.07
N LEU A 34 -4.75 15.06 3.07
CA LEU A 34 -4.98 13.61 2.98
C LEU A 34 -6.45 13.23 2.80
N ILE A 35 -6.68 12.26 1.92
CA ILE A 35 -7.87 11.39 1.99
C ILE A 35 -7.44 10.07 2.65
N VAL A 36 -7.98 9.82 3.82
CA VAL A 36 -7.87 8.54 4.52
C VAL A 36 -9.00 7.63 4.04
N HIS A 37 -8.66 6.52 3.42
CA HIS A 37 -9.63 5.60 2.84
C HIS A 37 -9.65 4.25 3.55
N GLY A 38 -10.84 3.67 3.71
CA GLY A 38 -11.04 2.30 4.21
C GLY A 38 -12.50 1.87 4.16
N ARG A 39 -12.78 0.63 4.53
CA ARG A 39 -14.15 0.10 4.64
C ARG A 39 -14.75 0.29 6.05
N ASN A 40 -13.91 0.53 7.04
CA ASN A 40 -14.32 0.73 8.42
C ASN A 40 -14.21 2.22 8.78
N VAL A 41 -15.36 2.82 9.09
CA VAL A 41 -15.51 4.25 9.38
C VAL A 41 -14.68 4.66 10.61
N GLU A 42 -14.80 3.90 11.72
CA GLU A 42 -14.16 4.24 12.99
C GLU A 42 -12.63 4.26 12.86
N ARG A 43 -12.07 3.29 12.12
CA ARG A 43 -10.62 3.23 11.88
C ARG A 43 -10.14 4.38 11.00
N ALA A 44 -10.86 4.70 9.94
CA ALA A 44 -10.49 5.78 9.05
C ALA A 44 -10.60 7.13 9.76
N GLU A 45 -11.68 7.37 10.51
CA GLU A 45 -11.85 8.60 11.29
C GLU A 45 -10.80 8.75 12.40
N ARG A 46 -10.44 7.66 13.08
CA ARG A 46 -9.35 7.69 14.07
C ARG A 46 -8.06 8.19 13.42
N VAL A 47 -7.65 7.63 12.28
CA VAL A 47 -6.42 8.04 11.59
C VAL A 47 -6.52 9.50 11.12
N ALA A 48 -7.64 9.90 10.54
CA ALA A 48 -7.84 11.28 10.11
C ALA A 48 -7.82 12.26 11.30
N ALA A 49 -8.42 11.88 12.44
CA ALA A 49 -8.39 12.70 13.66
C ALA A 49 -6.97 12.85 14.21
N GLU A 50 -6.17 11.77 14.22
CA GLU A 50 -4.77 11.82 14.64
C GLU A 50 -3.93 12.72 13.71
N ILE A 51 -4.13 12.66 12.39
CA ILE A 51 -3.46 13.56 11.45
C ILE A 51 -3.85 15.02 11.71
N ARG A 52 -5.14 15.30 11.96
CA ARG A 52 -5.61 16.65 12.28
C ARG A 52 -5.07 17.15 13.62
N SER A 53 -4.97 16.29 14.63
CA SER A 53 -4.39 16.65 15.92
C SER A 53 -2.90 16.96 15.85
N ASP A 54 -2.17 16.35 14.90
CA ASP A 54 -0.77 16.62 14.61
C ASP A 54 -0.59 17.90 13.72
N GLY A 55 -1.68 18.63 13.44
CA GLY A 55 -1.66 19.87 12.66
C GLY A 55 -1.72 19.66 11.14
N GLY A 56 -2.01 18.45 10.66
CA GLY A 56 -2.25 18.14 9.25
C GLY A 56 -3.71 18.36 8.83
N GLU A 57 -3.99 18.24 7.53
CA GLU A 57 -5.32 18.30 6.96
C GLU A 57 -5.71 16.90 6.44
N ALA A 58 -6.83 16.34 6.92
CA ALA A 58 -7.28 15.01 6.54
C ALA A 58 -8.80 14.91 6.49
N TYR A 59 -9.28 14.22 5.48
CA TYR A 59 -10.67 13.86 5.22
C TYR A 59 -10.80 12.34 5.09
N VAL A 60 -12.02 11.83 5.13
CA VAL A 60 -12.28 10.38 5.06
C VAL A 60 -13.14 10.06 3.84
N ALA A 61 -12.79 8.99 3.13
CA ALA A 61 -13.60 8.39 2.09
C ALA A 61 -13.80 6.90 2.38
N ILE A 62 -15.05 6.45 2.45
CA ILE A 62 -15.42 5.08 2.85
C ILE A 62 -16.02 4.33 1.68
N GLY A 63 -15.52 3.12 1.42
CA GLY A 63 -16.05 2.22 0.39
C GLY A 63 -15.17 1.00 0.17
N ASP A 64 -15.71 0.00 -0.51
CA ASP A 64 -14.96 -1.16 -0.99
C ASP A 64 -14.55 -0.94 -2.45
N LEU A 65 -13.26 -0.88 -2.72
CA LEU A 65 -12.73 -0.70 -4.08
C LEU A 65 -12.92 -1.93 -4.99
N MET A 66 -13.41 -3.04 -4.45
CA MET A 66 -13.80 -4.21 -5.24
C MET A 66 -15.17 -4.04 -5.92
N ASP A 67 -15.95 -3.07 -5.47
CA ASP A 67 -17.27 -2.72 -5.98
C ASP A 67 -17.21 -1.42 -6.78
N ASP A 68 -17.79 -1.39 -7.98
CA ASP A 68 -17.67 -0.25 -8.89
C ASP A 68 -18.34 1.01 -8.35
N ASP A 69 -19.56 0.88 -7.78
CA ASP A 69 -20.31 2.01 -7.27
C ASP A 69 -19.67 2.62 -6.02
N GLN A 70 -19.18 1.77 -5.12
CA GLN A 70 -18.48 2.24 -3.93
C GLN A 70 -17.12 2.85 -4.28
N ALA A 71 -16.39 2.30 -5.24
CA ALA A 71 -15.14 2.89 -5.73
C ALA A 71 -15.40 4.27 -6.37
N ALA A 72 -16.47 4.43 -7.13
CA ALA A 72 -16.89 5.73 -7.67
C ALA A 72 -17.22 6.71 -6.54
N ALA A 73 -17.99 6.29 -5.54
CA ALA A 73 -18.34 7.13 -4.38
C ALA A 73 -17.09 7.57 -3.58
N VAL A 74 -16.10 6.69 -3.42
CA VAL A 74 -14.80 7.03 -2.80
C VAL A 74 -14.09 8.12 -3.60
N ALA A 75 -14.06 7.99 -4.92
CA ALA A 75 -13.41 8.97 -5.78
C ALA A 75 -14.14 10.32 -5.77
N ASP A 76 -15.48 10.33 -5.82
CA ASP A 76 -16.30 11.52 -5.74
C ASP A 76 -16.12 12.24 -4.39
N ALA A 77 -16.08 11.51 -3.28
CA ALA A 77 -15.79 12.06 -1.96
C ALA A 77 -14.40 12.72 -1.89
N ALA A 78 -13.39 12.08 -2.49
CA ALA A 78 -12.03 12.61 -2.55
C ALA A 78 -11.96 13.90 -3.38
N GLU A 79 -12.65 13.95 -4.53
CA GLU A 79 -12.72 15.15 -5.37
C GLU A 79 -13.51 16.27 -4.69
N ALA A 80 -14.63 15.97 -4.03
CA ALA A 80 -15.43 16.95 -3.30
C ALA A 80 -14.62 17.59 -2.16
N ALA A 81 -13.78 16.81 -1.47
CA ALA A 81 -12.97 17.30 -0.35
C ALA A 81 -11.74 18.11 -0.79
N LEU A 82 -11.04 17.65 -1.86
CA LEU A 82 -9.74 18.21 -2.23
C LEU A 82 -9.71 18.87 -3.63
N GLY A 83 -10.73 18.70 -4.45
CA GLY A 83 -10.76 19.22 -5.82
C GLY A 83 -9.89 18.43 -6.81
N GLY A 84 -9.42 17.25 -6.43
CA GLY A 84 -8.58 16.35 -7.22
C GLY A 84 -7.48 15.71 -6.41
N ILE A 85 -6.68 14.85 -7.02
CA ILE A 85 -5.59 14.11 -6.35
C ILE A 85 -4.31 14.29 -7.14
N ASP A 86 -3.24 14.65 -6.46
CA ASP A 86 -1.88 14.81 -6.99
C ASP A 86 -1.01 13.58 -6.71
N ILE A 87 -1.25 12.92 -5.57
CA ILE A 87 -0.51 11.74 -5.12
C ILE A 87 -1.52 10.62 -4.83
N LEU A 88 -1.46 9.55 -5.59
CA LEU A 88 -2.26 8.35 -5.39
C LEU A 88 -1.39 7.20 -4.92
N VAL A 89 -1.62 6.74 -3.69
CA VAL A 89 -0.99 5.52 -3.16
C VAL A 89 -2.02 4.40 -3.11
N ASN A 90 -1.92 3.46 -4.04
CA ASN A 90 -2.73 2.26 -4.08
C ASN A 90 -2.15 1.22 -3.12
N ASN A 91 -2.56 1.31 -1.87
CA ASN A 91 -2.17 0.40 -0.80
C ASN A 91 -3.27 -0.61 -0.44
N ALA A 92 -4.55 -0.30 -0.71
CA ALA A 92 -5.64 -1.25 -0.49
C ALA A 92 -5.38 -2.56 -1.23
N GLY A 93 -5.66 -3.67 -0.56
CA GLY A 93 -5.41 -5.02 -1.05
C GLY A 93 -5.07 -5.94 0.11
N GLY A 94 -4.69 -7.16 -0.20
CA GLY A 94 -4.32 -8.16 0.79
C GLY A 94 -4.44 -9.57 0.22
N GLN A 95 -4.19 -10.55 1.08
CA GLN A 95 -4.39 -11.96 0.74
C GLN A 95 -5.85 -12.22 0.40
N SER A 96 -6.10 -13.29 -0.36
CA SER A 96 -7.43 -13.70 -0.77
C SER A 96 -8.41 -13.84 0.39
N SER A 97 -9.68 -13.73 0.08
CA SER A 97 -10.81 -13.57 0.99
C SER A 97 -10.98 -14.62 2.08
N GLY A 98 -10.23 -15.72 2.05
CA GLY A 98 -10.28 -16.75 3.08
C GLY A 98 -9.33 -16.55 4.26
N GLY A 99 -8.38 -15.58 4.20
CA GLY A 99 -7.32 -15.44 5.24
C GLY A 99 -6.55 -16.73 5.48
N GLY A 100 -6.81 -17.76 4.67
CA GLY A 100 -6.22 -19.07 4.73
C GLY A 100 -5.01 -19.17 3.81
N GLN A 101 -4.08 -20.02 4.18
CA GLN A 101 -3.01 -20.45 3.31
C GLN A 101 -3.60 -21.58 2.44
N ALA A 102 -3.79 -21.31 1.14
CA ALA A 102 -4.21 -22.31 0.17
C ALA A 102 -3.10 -22.50 -0.86
N THR A 103 -2.75 -23.76 -1.10
CA THR A 103 -1.81 -24.09 -2.18
C THR A 103 -2.48 -23.86 -3.54
N PHE A 104 -1.69 -23.94 -4.62
CA PHE A 104 -2.19 -23.76 -5.99
C PHE A 104 -3.38 -24.68 -6.32
N PHE A 105 -3.37 -25.91 -5.83
CA PHE A 105 -4.42 -26.89 -6.12
C PHE A 105 -5.63 -26.80 -5.17
N GLU A 106 -5.53 -26.08 -4.09
CA GLU A 106 -6.62 -25.87 -3.12
C GLU A 106 -7.37 -24.57 -3.39
N SER A 107 -6.71 -23.58 -4.01
CA SER A 107 -7.36 -22.31 -4.34
C SER A 107 -8.28 -22.44 -5.56
N THR A 108 -9.48 -21.91 -5.43
CA THR A 108 -10.50 -21.91 -6.48
C THR A 108 -10.30 -20.77 -7.48
N PRO A 109 -10.80 -20.89 -8.73
CA PRO A 109 -10.81 -19.76 -9.67
C PRO A 109 -11.49 -18.49 -9.12
N ALA A 110 -12.52 -18.64 -8.29
CA ALA A 110 -13.22 -17.52 -7.67
C ALA A 110 -12.31 -16.75 -6.70
N GLU A 111 -11.49 -17.45 -5.90
CA GLU A 111 -10.49 -16.83 -5.03
C GLU A 111 -9.40 -16.10 -5.81
N TRP A 112 -8.95 -16.66 -6.93
CA TRP A 112 -8.02 -16.00 -7.84
C TRP A 112 -8.60 -14.71 -8.41
N LEU A 113 -9.85 -14.72 -8.86
CA LEU A 113 -10.55 -13.53 -9.34
C LEU A 113 -10.74 -12.49 -8.23
N ALA A 114 -11.08 -12.91 -7.02
CA ALA A 114 -11.21 -12.02 -5.86
C ALA A 114 -9.87 -11.37 -5.49
N ALA A 115 -8.77 -12.16 -5.45
CA ALA A 115 -7.43 -11.64 -5.21
C ALA A 115 -7.03 -10.61 -6.28
N TYR A 116 -7.32 -10.88 -7.54
CA TYR A 116 -7.05 -9.96 -8.65
C TYR A 116 -7.90 -8.69 -8.55
N ASN A 117 -9.21 -8.81 -8.27
CA ASN A 117 -10.10 -7.66 -8.11
C ASN A 117 -9.63 -6.75 -6.95
N GLY A 118 -9.32 -7.32 -5.80
CA GLY A 118 -8.91 -6.55 -4.62
C GLY A 118 -7.53 -5.90 -4.71
N ASN A 119 -6.58 -6.51 -5.43
CA ASN A 119 -5.20 -6.00 -5.51
C ASN A 119 -4.88 -5.22 -6.78
N VAL A 120 -5.58 -5.49 -7.89
CA VAL A 120 -5.27 -4.90 -9.21
C VAL A 120 -6.43 -4.02 -9.70
N VAL A 121 -7.65 -4.58 -9.81
CA VAL A 121 -8.76 -3.83 -10.41
C VAL A 121 -9.18 -2.65 -9.53
N GLY A 122 -9.16 -2.80 -8.21
CA GLY A 122 -9.38 -1.68 -7.28
C GLY A 122 -8.40 -0.52 -7.50
N ALA A 123 -7.12 -0.84 -7.75
CA ALA A 123 -6.11 0.17 -8.10
C ALA A 123 -6.39 0.80 -9.48
N ILE A 124 -6.81 0.01 -10.48
CA ILE A 124 -7.16 0.50 -11.81
C ILE A 124 -8.28 1.53 -11.74
N ARG A 125 -9.34 1.28 -10.95
CA ARG A 125 -10.45 2.23 -10.76
C ARG A 125 -9.97 3.61 -10.30
N MET A 126 -9.10 3.64 -9.30
CA MET A 126 -8.54 4.89 -8.76
C MET A 126 -7.59 5.56 -9.77
N ILE A 127 -6.78 4.80 -10.48
CA ILE A 127 -5.88 5.32 -11.53
C ILE A 127 -6.70 5.96 -12.66
N GLN A 128 -7.72 5.28 -13.18
CA GLN A 128 -8.55 5.79 -14.26
C GLN A 128 -9.29 7.08 -13.88
N ARG A 129 -9.65 7.23 -12.61
CA ARG A 129 -10.31 8.43 -12.12
C ARG A 129 -9.35 9.63 -12.00
N PHE A 130 -8.15 9.43 -11.43
CA PHE A 130 -7.29 10.54 -11.04
C PHE A 130 -6.14 10.83 -12.01
N ALA A 131 -5.64 9.84 -12.77
CA ALA A 131 -4.52 10.05 -13.69
C ALA A 131 -4.81 11.08 -14.79
N PRO A 132 -6.02 11.21 -15.36
CA PRO A 132 -6.32 12.26 -16.33
C PRO A 132 -6.12 13.67 -15.76
N GLY A 133 -6.54 13.91 -14.51
CA GLY A 133 -6.35 15.20 -13.84
C GLY A 133 -4.87 15.49 -13.56
N MET A 134 -4.10 14.50 -13.12
CA MET A 134 -2.64 14.61 -12.94
C MET A 134 -1.95 14.95 -14.25
N LYS A 135 -2.32 14.27 -15.35
CA LYS A 135 -1.80 14.53 -16.69
C LYS A 135 -2.09 15.95 -17.15
N ALA A 136 -3.32 16.43 -16.96
CA ALA A 136 -3.71 17.79 -17.34
C ALA A 136 -2.97 18.85 -16.52
N ALA A 137 -2.66 18.56 -15.24
CA ALA A 137 -1.89 19.45 -14.36
C ALA A 137 -0.36 19.42 -14.65
N GLY A 138 0.13 18.50 -15.48
CA GLY A 138 1.56 18.33 -15.75
C GLY A 138 2.37 17.81 -14.56
N TRP A 139 1.69 17.26 -13.54
CA TRP A 139 2.33 16.73 -12.33
C TRP A 139 1.46 15.66 -11.67
N GLY A 140 2.06 14.57 -11.24
CA GLY A 140 1.39 13.53 -10.47
C GLY A 140 2.35 12.46 -9.98
N ARG A 141 1.92 11.75 -8.94
CA ARG A 141 2.64 10.62 -8.35
C ARG A 141 1.68 9.46 -8.14
N ILE A 142 1.89 8.35 -8.83
CA ILE A 142 1.13 7.11 -8.66
C ILE A 142 2.08 6.07 -8.08
N ILE A 143 1.77 5.57 -6.89
CA ILE A 143 2.61 4.62 -6.16
C ILE A 143 1.77 3.39 -5.82
N GLN A 144 2.20 2.23 -6.31
CA GLN A 144 1.55 0.95 -6.06
C GLN A 144 2.25 0.24 -4.90
N ILE A 145 1.50 -0.25 -3.93
CA ILE A 145 2.09 -1.12 -2.90
C ILE A 145 2.01 -2.57 -3.39
N GLY A 146 3.14 -3.02 -3.91
CA GLY A 146 3.40 -4.38 -4.36
C GLY A 146 3.63 -5.35 -3.20
N SER A 147 4.47 -6.32 -3.41
CA SER A 147 4.94 -7.27 -2.39
C SER A 147 6.18 -8.03 -2.90
N LEU A 148 7.09 -8.40 -2.02
CA LEU A 148 8.23 -9.25 -2.37
C LEU A 148 7.80 -10.58 -3.02
N VAL A 149 6.61 -11.10 -2.69
CA VAL A 149 6.08 -12.33 -3.29
C VAL A 149 5.81 -12.21 -4.80
N SER A 150 5.75 -11.02 -5.37
CA SER A 150 5.69 -10.81 -6.81
C SER A 150 6.98 -11.22 -7.53
N HIS A 151 8.12 -11.19 -6.83
CA HIS A 151 9.45 -11.60 -7.31
C HIS A 151 9.82 -13.01 -6.83
N ARG A 152 9.30 -13.41 -5.66
CA ARG A 152 9.56 -14.69 -5.00
C ARG A 152 8.25 -15.31 -4.59
N PRO A 153 7.56 -16.03 -5.50
CA PRO A 153 6.26 -16.62 -5.23
C PRO A 153 6.29 -17.52 -4.01
N ASN A 154 5.24 -17.44 -3.21
CA ASN A 154 5.03 -18.25 -2.04
C ASN A 154 4.05 -19.39 -2.37
N LEU A 155 4.33 -20.60 -1.87
CA LEU A 155 3.54 -21.79 -2.18
C LEU A 155 2.11 -21.75 -1.61
N VAL A 156 1.88 -20.93 -0.58
CA VAL A 156 0.60 -20.91 0.16
C VAL A 156 -0.27 -19.67 -0.11
N ILE A 157 0.13 -18.79 -1.03
CA ILE A 157 -0.61 -17.59 -1.46
C ILE A 157 -0.36 -17.30 -2.94
N PRO A 158 -0.53 -18.31 -3.85
CA PRO A 158 -0.15 -18.17 -5.26
C PRO A 158 -1.00 -17.13 -5.99
N ASP A 159 -2.28 -17.02 -5.69
CA ASP A 159 -3.23 -16.04 -6.21
C ASP A 159 -2.81 -14.59 -5.89
N TYR A 160 -2.46 -14.35 -4.64
CA TYR A 160 -1.94 -13.05 -4.20
C TYR A 160 -0.59 -12.71 -4.85
N ALA A 161 0.32 -13.68 -4.92
CA ALA A 161 1.61 -13.49 -5.57
C ALA A 161 1.45 -13.11 -7.05
N ALA A 162 0.57 -13.80 -7.78
CA ALA A 162 0.25 -13.50 -9.17
C ALA A 162 -0.41 -12.11 -9.33
N ALA A 163 -1.35 -11.75 -8.46
CA ALA A 163 -1.97 -10.43 -8.48
C ALA A 163 -0.94 -9.30 -8.23
N LYS A 164 0.00 -9.49 -7.31
CA LYS A 164 1.06 -8.51 -7.05
C LYS A 164 2.08 -8.44 -8.20
N ALA A 165 2.37 -9.53 -8.88
CA ALA A 165 3.18 -9.52 -10.10
C ALA A 165 2.49 -8.76 -11.24
N ALA A 166 1.18 -8.94 -11.41
CA ALA A 166 0.38 -8.17 -12.37
C ALA A 166 0.40 -6.67 -12.05
N LEU A 167 0.33 -6.28 -10.77
CA LEU A 167 0.43 -4.88 -10.34
C LEU A 167 1.79 -4.26 -10.71
N ASN A 168 2.89 -4.98 -10.52
CA ASN A 168 4.22 -4.52 -10.89
C ASN A 168 4.36 -4.36 -12.42
N ASN A 169 3.85 -5.30 -13.21
CA ASN A 169 3.84 -5.20 -14.67
C ASN A 169 2.99 -4.00 -15.14
N MET A 170 1.80 -3.81 -14.55
CA MET A 170 0.93 -2.67 -14.83
C MET A 170 1.63 -1.34 -14.53
N THR A 171 2.43 -1.26 -13.49
CA THR A 171 3.24 -0.06 -13.14
C THR A 171 4.13 0.37 -14.29
N VAL A 172 4.84 -0.58 -14.91
CA VAL A 172 5.70 -0.30 -16.07
C VAL A 172 4.87 0.18 -17.26
N GLY A 173 3.79 -0.55 -17.62
CA GLY A 173 2.91 -0.18 -18.74
C GLY A 173 2.27 1.20 -18.57
N LEU A 174 1.84 1.54 -17.36
CA LEU A 174 1.25 2.83 -17.05
C LEU A 174 2.30 3.96 -17.12
N SER A 175 3.54 3.72 -16.67
CA SER A 175 4.63 4.70 -16.79
C SER A 175 4.93 5.06 -18.23
N LEU A 176 4.88 4.10 -19.15
CA LEU A 176 5.01 4.33 -20.59
C LEU A 176 3.83 5.14 -21.13
N THR A 177 2.61 4.85 -20.70
CA THR A 177 1.38 5.55 -21.10
C THR A 177 1.40 7.03 -20.68
N LEU A 178 2.03 7.34 -19.55
CA LEU A 178 2.13 8.69 -18.98
C LEU A 178 3.47 9.38 -19.29
N ALA A 179 4.28 8.84 -20.20
CA ALA A 179 5.56 9.41 -20.58
C ALA A 179 5.40 10.86 -21.08
N GLY A 180 6.27 11.76 -20.65
CA GLY A 180 6.28 13.18 -21.02
C GLY A 180 5.17 14.03 -20.37
N THR A 181 4.36 13.47 -19.48
CA THR A 181 3.24 14.20 -18.85
C THR A 181 3.58 14.82 -17.50
N GLY A 182 4.78 14.60 -16.95
CA GLY A 182 5.15 15.03 -15.60
C GLY A 182 4.62 14.10 -14.49
N VAL A 183 3.91 13.02 -14.85
CA VAL A 183 3.40 12.02 -13.91
C VAL A 183 4.37 10.85 -13.82
N THR A 184 4.78 10.47 -12.60
CA THR A 184 5.59 9.26 -12.36
C THR A 184 4.73 8.14 -11.82
N VAL A 185 5.06 6.91 -12.19
CA VAL A 185 4.37 5.69 -11.74
C VAL A 185 5.40 4.68 -11.28
N ASN A 186 5.33 4.29 -10.01
CA ASN A 186 6.26 3.35 -9.42
C ASN A 186 5.54 2.35 -8.53
N SER A 187 6.17 1.21 -8.26
CA SER A 187 5.75 0.29 -7.21
C SER A 187 6.80 0.22 -6.10
N ILE A 188 6.34 -0.13 -4.92
CA ILE A 188 7.17 -0.51 -3.79
C ILE A 188 6.75 -1.91 -3.40
N SER A 189 7.70 -2.83 -3.31
CA SER A 189 7.47 -4.23 -2.92
C SER A 189 8.05 -4.48 -1.52
N PRO A 190 7.22 -4.38 -0.46
CA PRO A 190 7.64 -4.68 0.90
C PRO A 190 7.92 -6.18 1.09
N GLY A 191 8.85 -6.49 1.99
CA GLY A 191 8.97 -7.80 2.62
C GLY A 191 7.89 -7.99 3.70
N VAL A 192 8.22 -8.77 4.73
CA VAL A 192 7.33 -8.90 5.91
C VAL A 192 7.41 -7.63 6.74
N ILE A 193 6.30 -6.90 6.83
CA ILE A 193 6.19 -5.65 7.58
C ILE A 193 5.39 -5.88 8.86
N LEU A 194 5.95 -5.50 10.00
CA LEU A 194 5.35 -5.66 11.32
C LEU A 194 4.16 -4.72 11.50
N THR A 195 3.00 -5.22 11.19
CA THR A 195 1.70 -4.62 11.54
C THR A 195 1.09 -5.41 12.69
N ALA A 196 0.03 -4.90 13.32
CA ALA A 196 -0.67 -5.62 14.39
C ALA A 196 -1.13 -7.03 13.94
N GLY A 197 -1.52 -7.20 12.67
CA GLY A 197 -1.89 -8.51 12.11
C GLY A 197 -0.70 -9.46 12.03
N VAL A 198 0.46 -8.97 11.58
CA VAL A 198 1.71 -9.77 11.49
C VAL A 198 2.24 -10.09 12.88
N GLU A 199 2.18 -9.14 13.82
CA GLU A 199 2.53 -9.41 15.23
C GLU A 199 1.66 -10.52 15.82
N GLY A 200 0.34 -10.43 15.64
CA GLY A 200 -0.57 -11.48 16.12
C GLY A 200 -0.30 -12.84 15.46
N TRP A 201 0.09 -12.88 14.19
CA TRP A 201 0.49 -14.10 13.52
C TRP A 201 1.80 -14.66 14.10
N PHE A 202 2.82 -13.85 14.33
CA PHE A 202 4.08 -14.29 14.94
C PHE A 202 3.88 -14.82 16.36
N ARG A 203 3.00 -14.22 17.15
CA ARG A 203 2.66 -14.71 18.50
C ARG A 203 2.00 -16.10 18.45
N LYS A 204 1.07 -16.34 17.52
CA LYS A 204 0.46 -17.66 17.32
C LYS A 204 1.50 -18.72 16.92
N LEU A 205 2.43 -18.36 16.05
CA LEU A 205 3.55 -19.25 15.69
C LEU A 205 4.45 -19.53 16.89
N SER A 206 4.73 -18.53 17.72
CA SER A 206 5.49 -18.71 18.95
C SER A 206 4.82 -19.70 19.91
N GLU A 207 3.50 -19.61 20.08
CA GLU A 207 2.74 -20.60 20.87
C GLU A 207 2.84 -22.01 20.26
N GLN A 208 2.69 -22.11 18.95
CA GLN A 208 2.75 -23.40 18.23
C GLN A 208 4.13 -24.08 18.33
N PHE A 209 5.20 -23.29 18.24
CA PHE A 209 6.57 -23.81 18.17
C PHE A 209 7.37 -23.66 19.47
N GLY A 210 6.75 -23.17 20.55
CA GLY A 210 7.40 -23.05 21.85
C GLY A 210 8.56 -22.05 21.88
N TRP A 211 8.43 -20.89 21.17
CA TRP A 211 9.49 -19.88 21.12
C TRP A 211 9.50 -18.95 22.35
N GLY A 212 8.55 -19.11 23.27
CA GLY A 212 8.40 -18.28 24.47
C GLY A 212 7.56 -17.02 24.24
N THR A 213 7.66 -16.07 25.17
CA THR A 213 6.83 -14.85 25.19
C THR A 213 7.63 -13.57 24.94
N ASP A 214 8.96 -13.66 24.92
CA ASP A 214 9.85 -12.51 24.67
C ASP A 214 9.77 -12.06 23.22
N TRP A 215 9.31 -10.83 23.00
CA TRP A 215 9.04 -10.34 21.65
C TRP A 215 10.26 -10.30 20.73
N PRO A 216 11.42 -9.75 21.13
CA PRO A 216 12.63 -9.78 20.32
C PRO A 216 13.01 -11.17 19.82
N GLU A 217 12.91 -12.19 20.67
CA GLU A 217 13.22 -13.57 20.30
C GLU A 217 12.18 -14.16 19.37
N ILE A 218 10.88 -13.87 19.59
CA ILE A 218 9.79 -14.26 18.68
C ILE A 218 10.03 -13.68 17.29
N GLU A 219 10.25 -12.37 17.18
CA GLU A 219 10.48 -11.70 15.89
C GLU A 219 11.68 -12.29 15.16
N LYS A 220 12.80 -12.46 15.86
CA LYS A 220 14.03 -13.03 15.32
C LYS A 220 13.81 -14.44 14.75
N ARG A 221 13.14 -15.32 15.49
CA ARG A 221 12.83 -16.68 15.06
C ARG A 221 11.86 -16.71 13.91
N ALA A 222 10.80 -15.90 13.97
CA ALA A 222 9.81 -15.81 12.92
C ALA A 222 10.44 -15.34 11.59
N ILE A 223 11.29 -14.31 11.63
CA ILE A 223 11.98 -13.82 10.42
C ILE A 223 12.96 -14.85 9.89
N ALA A 224 13.76 -15.49 10.74
CA ALA A 224 14.68 -16.52 10.31
C ALA A 224 14.00 -17.72 9.65
N ALA A 225 12.80 -18.09 10.13
CA ALA A 225 12.05 -19.24 9.63
C ALA A 225 11.20 -18.93 8.39
N LEU A 226 10.61 -17.74 8.30
CA LEU A 226 9.56 -17.45 7.31
C LEU A 226 10.00 -16.49 6.21
N ALA A 227 10.85 -15.53 6.52
CA ALA A 227 11.24 -14.45 5.61
C ALA A 227 12.66 -13.95 5.94
N PRO A 228 13.67 -14.84 5.87
CA PRO A 228 15.04 -14.45 6.18
C PRO A 228 15.44 -13.25 5.28
N ASN A 229 16.13 -12.29 5.88
CA ASN A 229 16.64 -11.12 5.20
C ASN A 229 17.96 -10.65 5.82
N HIS A 230 18.70 -9.81 5.10
CA HIS A 230 20.05 -9.41 5.53
C HIS A 230 20.06 -8.44 6.73
N ILE A 231 18.93 -7.78 7.00
CA ILE A 231 18.78 -6.87 8.16
C ILE A 231 18.43 -7.65 9.45
N GLY A 232 17.86 -8.86 9.32
CA GLY A 232 17.59 -9.76 10.44
C GLY A 232 16.35 -9.38 11.29
N ARG A 233 15.44 -8.53 10.78
CA ARG A 233 14.18 -8.14 11.45
C ARG A 233 13.04 -8.03 10.46
N ALA A 234 11.81 -7.99 10.95
CA ALA A 234 10.68 -7.52 10.16
C ALA A 234 10.87 -6.03 9.81
N GLY A 235 10.42 -5.63 8.62
CA GLY A 235 10.31 -4.21 8.30
C GLY A 235 9.29 -3.54 9.21
N ARG A 236 9.44 -2.24 9.42
CA ARG A 236 8.43 -1.41 10.11
C ARG A 236 7.59 -0.68 9.06
N PRO A 237 6.33 -0.34 9.37
CA PRO A 237 5.52 0.48 8.46
C PRO A 237 6.23 1.76 8.02
N GLU A 238 7.04 2.35 8.89
CA GLU A 238 7.84 3.54 8.64
C GLU A 238 8.93 3.31 7.57
N ASP A 239 9.54 2.11 7.51
CA ASP A 239 10.54 1.79 6.48
C ASP A 239 9.93 1.94 5.07
N VAL A 240 8.68 1.51 4.89
CA VAL A 240 7.95 1.65 3.62
C VAL A 240 7.41 3.06 3.42
N ALA A 241 6.91 3.70 4.49
CA ALA A 241 6.40 5.07 4.41
C ALA A 241 7.48 6.07 3.98
N HIS A 242 8.74 5.86 4.37
CA HIS A 242 9.88 6.66 3.90
C HIS A 242 10.15 6.46 2.40
N ALA A 243 10.05 5.24 1.89
CA ALA A 243 10.20 4.96 0.47
C ALA A 243 9.05 5.60 -0.36
N VAL A 244 7.80 5.52 0.15
CA VAL A 244 6.65 6.22 -0.45
C VAL A 244 6.89 7.72 -0.46
N MET A 245 7.38 8.30 0.65
CA MET A 245 7.67 9.71 0.75
C MET A 245 8.70 10.16 -0.30
N TYR A 246 9.79 9.41 -0.48
CA TYR A 246 10.78 9.67 -1.52
C TYR A 246 10.15 9.72 -2.90
N LEU A 247 9.39 8.68 -3.28
CA LEU A 247 8.76 8.62 -4.61
C LEU A 247 7.64 9.66 -4.80
N ALA A 248 7.00 10.10 -3.73
CA ALA A 248 5.97 11.14 -3.75
C ALA A 248 6.56 12.55 -3.87
N SER A 249 7.79 12.76 -3.43
CA SER A 249 8.45 14.07 -3.37
C SER A 249 9.00 14.53 -4.73
N PRO A 250 9.44 15.79 -4.83
CA PRO A 250 10.21 16.28 -5.99
C PRO A 250 11.50 15.49 -6.21
N ALA A 251 12.14 14.97 -5.15
CA ALA A 251 13.38 14.18 -5.26
C ALA A 251 13.17 12.87 -6.04
N GLY A 252 11.96 12.27 -5.97
CA GLY A 252 11.58 11.11 -6.78
C GLY A 252 11.17 11.43 -8.22
N GLY A 253 11.27 12.69 -8.65
CA GLY A 253 10.75 13.15 -9.94
C GLY A 253 11.44 12.56 -11.20
N PHE A 254 12.60 11.95 -11.04
CA PHE A 254 13.30 11.25 -12.13
C PHE A 254 13.22 9.73 -12.02
N VAL A 255 12.36 9.21 -11.14
CA VAL A 255 12.13 7.78 -10.93
C VAL A 255 10.74 7.43 -11.43
N THR A 256 10.62 6.60 -12.46
CA THR A 256 9.34 6.11 -13.00
C THR A 256 9.51 4.73 -13.62
N GLY A 257 8.45 3.91 -13.59
CA GLY A 257 8.43 2.55 -14.14
C GLY A 257 9.26 1.55 -13.34
N THR A 258 9.63 1.86 -12.10
CA THR A 258 10.44 0.98 -11.25
C THR A 258 9.62 0.28 -10.16
N ASP A 259 10.14 -0.82 -9.68
CA ASP A 259 9.71 -1.47 -8.44
C ASP A 259 10.84 -1.41 -7.41
N MET A 260 10.59 -0.69 -6.31
CA MET A 260 11.54 -0.52 -5.22
C MET A 260 11.33 -1.59 -4.15
N LEU A 261 12.30 -2.49 -3.99
CA LEU A 261 12.24 -3.50 -2.93
C LEU A 261 12.57 -2.87 -1.57
N VAL A 262 11.62 -2.96 -0.63
CA VAL A 262 11.80 -2.56 0.78
C VAL A 262 11.64 -3.81 1.64
N SER A 263 12.61 -4.71 1.59
CA SER A 263 12.52 -6.08 2.10
C SER A 263 13.65 -6.51 3.03
N GLY A 264 14.56 -5.62 3.34
CA GLY A 264 15.76 -5.95 4.14
C GLY A 264 16.86 -6.66 3.34
N GLY A 265 16.77 -6.62 2.01
CA GLY A 265 17.70 -7.26 1.08
C GLY A 265 17.23 -8.65 0.62
N PRO A 266 17.86 -9.19 -0.44
CA PRO A 266 17.55 -10.53 -0.91
C PRO A 266 18.00 -11.56 0.14
N ALA A 267 17.13 -12.49 0.45
CA ALA A 267 17.48 -13.72 1.17
C ALA A 267 17.82 -14.82 0.17
#